data_5955214e665d4756bd9f787c98f00706
#
_entry.id   5955214e665d4756bd9f787c98f00706
#
_cell.length_a   1.000
_cell.length_b   1.000
_cell.length_c   1.000
_cell.angle_alpha   90.00
_cell.angle_beta   90.00
_cell.angle_gamma   90.00
#
_symmetry.space_group_name_H-M   'P 1'
#
loop_
_entity.id
_entity.type
_entity.pdbx_description
1 polymer ?
#
loop_
_entity_poly.entity_id
_entity_poly.type
_entity_poly.pdbx_seq_one_letter_code
_entity_poly.pdbx_strand_id
1 'polypeptide(L)'
;KLYQDNDANPMGSCWTAVIQGPVFMCMFYMLSAIPYIATGKRGALGAFDQATAKQFAQTRVFGVSVTDTFGTANNSGKVVIGFFILLMCACMWYMQFNNMRKNLPKASMQGSTYKMQQAMTWGFPIMYIFSGIMFPFAVLVYWLTNNACNLARSLFQVYKFPTPGSRAAEEKEIRDHRQENARRAKAGQLSIEEEELEKARQEAAVRLERGYQRKQPQRKNRKKK
;
A
#
# COMPACT_ATOMS: atom_id res chain seq x y z
N LYS A 1 6.87 21.04 13.43
CA LYS A 1 8.34 21.18 13.27
C LYS A 1 8.92 20.02 12.45
N LEU A 2 8.87 18.76 12.91
CA LEU A 2 9.53 17.62 12.21
C LEU A 2 9.10 17.45 10.75
N TYR A 3 7.83 17.65 10.44
CA TYR A 3 7.32 17.57 9.06
C TYR A 3 7.74 18.76 8.21
N GLN A 4 7.82 19.96 8.81
CA GLN A 4 8.27 21.18 8.14
C GLN A 4 9.78 21.13 7.86
N ASP A 5 10.57 20.60 8.81
CA ASP A 5 12.03 20.48 8.70
C ASP A 5 12.46 19.44 7.64
N ASN A 6 11.55 18.57 7.21
CA ASN A 6 11.79 17.53 6.18
C ASN A 6 10.94 17.72 4.92
N ASP A 7 10.35 18.88 4.69
CA ASP A 7 9.47 19.19 3.55
C ASP A 7 8.36 18.12 3.33
N ALA A 8 7.93 17.44 4.40
CA ALA A 8 6.96 16.38 4.34
C ALA A 8 5.56 16.91 4.66
N ASN A 9 4.61 16.71 3.75
CA ASN A 9 3.22 17.08 3.96
C ASN A 9 2.40 15.88 4.45
N PRO A 10 2.00 15.81 5.73
CA PRO A 10 1.19 14.72 6.27
C PRO A 10 -0.22 14.68 5.66
N MET A 11 -0.70 15.79 5.10
CA MET A 11 -2.01 15.88 4.44
C MET A 11 -2.03 15.29 3.03
N GLY A 12 -0.86 15.03 2.43
CA GLY A 12 -0.76 14.51 1.06
C GLY A 12 -1.45 13.15 0.87
N SER A 13 -1.40 12.29 1.88
CA SER A 13 -2.09 10.99 1.87
C SER A 13 -3.61 11.11 2.07
N CYS A 14 -4.07 12.13 2.79
CA CYS A 14 -5.50 12.38 3.04
C CYS A 14 -6.20 12.89 1.78
N TRP A 15 -5.49 13.58 0.88
CA TRP A 15 -6.05 14.14 -0.35
C TRP A 15 -6.67 13.06 -1.24
N THR A 16 -6.03 11.91 -1.33
CA THR A 16 -6.56 10.76 -2.07
C THR A 16 -7.91 10.30 -1.52
N ALA A 17 -8.08 10.27 -0.20
CA ALA A 17 -9.34 9.90 0.43
C ALA A 17 -10.44 10.94 0.21
N VAL A 18 -10.09 12.23 0.19
CA VAL A 18 -11.02 13.34 -0.09
C VAL A 18 -11.56 13.26 -1.51
N ILE A 19 -10.73 12.92 -2.50
CA ILE A 19 -11.18 12.73 -3.89
C ILE A 19 -11.98 11.43 -4.04
N GLN A 20 -11.50 10.33 -3.46
CA GLN A 20 -12.13 9.02 -3.56
C GLN A 20 -13.48 8.95 -2.86
N GLY A 21 -13.66 9.67 -1.76
CA GLY A 21 -14.90 9.66 -0.98
C GLY A 21 -16.14 10.01 -1.79
N PRO A 22 -16.23 11.18 -2.44
CA PRO A 22 -17.36 11.56 -3.29
C PRO A 22 -17.62 10.59 -4.44
N VAL A 23 -16.55 10.12 -5.12
CA VAL A 23 -16.66 9.13 -6.21
C VAL A 23 -17.30 7.84 -5.71
N PHE A 24 -16.84 7.33 -4.56
CA PHE A 24 -17.41 6.15 -3.93
C PHE A 24 -18.89 6.36 -3.54
N MET A 25 -19.22 7.50 -2.92
CA MET A 25 -20.59 7.81 -2.50
C MET A 25 -21.54 7.89 -3.70
N CYS A 26 -21.13 8.55 -4.79
CA CYS A 26 -21.92 8.63 -6.02
C CYS A 26 -22.14 7.24 -6.63
N MET A 27 -21.10 6.43 -6.74
CA MET A 27 -21.19 5.06 -7.25
C MET A 27 -22.11 4.21 -6.37
N PHE A 28 -21.92 4.26 -5.06
CA PHE A 28 -22.77 3.53 -4.12
C PHE A 28 -24.23 3.92 -4.22
N TYR A 29 -24.51 5.24 -4.25
CA TYR A 29 -25.85 5.76 -4.40
C TYR A 29 -26.51 5.31 -5.70
N MET A 30 -25.77 5.35 -6.81
CA MET A 30 -26.23 4.91 -8.11
C MET A 30 -26.56 3.41 -8.12
N LEU A 31 -25.62 2.56 -7.67
CA LEU A 31 -25.82 1.11 -7.63
C LEU A 31 -26.99 0.70 -6.72
N SER A 32 -27.17 1.37 -5.59
CA SER A 32 -28.29 1.13 -4.66
C SER A 32 -29.62 1.59 -5.21
N ALA A 33 -29.65 2.55 -6.15
CA ALA A 33 -30.88 3.05 -6.78
C ALA A 33 -31.39 2.14 -7.91
N ILE A 34 -30.52 1.34 -8.54
CA ILE A 34 -30.84 0.52 -9.72
C ILE A 34 -32.08 -0.38 -9.52
N PRO A 35 -32.26 -1.14 -8.41
CA PRO A 35 -33.44 -1.96 -8.21
C PRO A 35 -34.74 -1.14 -8.20
N TYR A 36 -34.71 0.08 -7.67
CA TYR A 36 -35.86 0.98 -7.60
C TYR A 36 -36.19 1.62 -8.96
N ILE A 37 -35.15 1.93 -9.74
CA ILE A 37 -35.34 2.44 -11.14
C ILE A 37 -35.86 1.31 -12.01
N ALA A 38 -35.34 0.11 -11.94
CA ALA A 38 -35.74 -1.06 -12.69
C ALA A 38 -37.21 -1.42 -12.45
N THR A 39 -37.74 -1.22 -11.23
CA THR A 39 -39.13 -1.48 -10.85
C THR A 39 -40.05 -0.28 -11.11
N GLY A 40 -39.55 0.86 -11.62
CA GLY A 40 -40.31 2.07 -11.85
C GLY A 40 -40.69 2.85 -10.58
N LYS A 41 -40.16 2.45 -9.42
CA LYS A 41 -40.39 3.16 -8.13
C LYS A 41 -39.56 4.43 -8.00
N ARG A 42 -38.60 4.63 -8.89
CA ARG A 42 -37.75 5.81 -8.95
C ARG A 42 -37.50 6.21 -10.39
N GLY A 43 -37.42 7.52 -10.66
CA GLY A 43 -37.07 8.07 -11.95
C GLY A 43 -35.60 7.75 -12.35
N ALA A 44 -35.31 7.98 -13.62
CA ALA A 44 -33.97 7.81 -14.18
C ALA A 44 -32.91 8.58 -13.39
N LEU A 45 -31.71 8.01 -13.30
CA LEU A 45 -30.56 8.61 -12.62
C LEU A 45 -29.36 8.63 -13.56
N GLY A 46 -29.06 9.81 -14.11
CA GLY A 46 -27.99 9.96 -15.09
C GLY A 46 -28.28 9.10 -16.34
N ALA A 47 -27.33 8.23 -16.70
CA ALA A 47 -27.46 7.33 -17.84
C ALA A 47 -28.35 6.09 -17.56
N PHE A 48 -28.80 5.88 -16.33
CA PHE A 48 -29.65 4.75 -15.96
C PHE A 48 -31.14 5.14 -16.10
N ASP A 49 -31.68 4.89 -17.27
CA ASP A 49 -33.14 4.84 -17.47
C ASP A 49 -33.70 3.50 -16.98
N GLN A 50 -35.05 3.34 -17.05
CA GLN A 50 -35.72 2.13 -16.59
C GLN A 50 -35.29 0.88 -17.38
N ALA A 51 -35.04 1.01 -18.68
CA ALA A 51 -34.65 -0.09 -19.55
C ALA A 51 -33.22 -0.60 -19.20
N THR A 52 -32.28 0.33 -19.12
CA THR A 52 -30.89 0.05 -18.72
C THR A 52 -30.81 -0.50 -17.32
N ALA A 53 -31.58 0.04 -16.37
CA ALA A 53 -31.65 -0.45 -15.00
C ALA A 53 -32.20 -1.88 -14.92
N LYS A 54 -33.21 -2.23 -15.74
CA LYS A 54 -33.70 -3.62 -15.84
C LYS A 54 -32.65 -4.59 -16.38
N GLN A 55 -31.95 -4.21 -17.46
CA GLN A 55 -30.88 -5.00 -18.03
C GLN A 55 -29.77 -5.24 -17.01
N PHE A 56 -29.36 -4.20 -16.30
CA PHE A 56 -28.36 -4.29 -15.25
C PHE A 56 -28.81 -5.22 -14.11
N ALA A 57 -30.05 -5.08 -13.64
CA ALA A 57 -30.60 -5.92 -12.57
C ALA A 57 -30.73 -7.40 -12.97
N GLN A 58 -30.83 -7.69 -14.27
CA GLN A 58 -30.84 -9.06 -14.82
C GLN A 58 -29.45 -9.64 -14.98
N THR A 59 -28.41 -8.81 -14.93
CA THR A 59 -27.03 -9.26 -15.05
C THR A 59 -26.68 -10.15 -13.88
N ARG A 60 -26.06 -11.30 -14.17
CA ARG A 60 -25.60 -12.26 -13.18
C ARG A 60 -24.10 -12.48 -13.29
N VAL A 61 -23.44 -12.51 -12.16
CA VAL A 61 -22.03 -12.83 -12.03
C VAL A 61 -21.92 -14.06 -11.13
N PHE A 62 -21.34 -15.15 -11.62
CA PHE A 62 -21.31 -16.45 -10.94
C PHE A 62 -22.70 -16.95 -10.51
N GLY A 63 -23.75 -16.67 -11.30
CA GLY A 63 -25.12 -17.06 -11.01
C GLY A 63 -25.88 -16.17 -10.01
N VAL A 64 -25.21 -15.15 -9.44
CA VAL A 64 -25.81 -14.19 -8.49
C VAL A 64 -26.18 -12.90 -9.23
N SER A 65 -27.37 -12.36 -8.97
CA SER A 65 -27.74 -11.05 -9.50
C SER A 65 -26.83 -9.96 -8.89
N VAL A 66 -26.39 -9.02 -9.72
CA VAL A 66 -25.56 -7.90 -9.25
C VAL A 66 -26.26 -6.97 -8.26
N THR A 67 -27.59 -7.02 -8.20
CA THR A 67 -28.42 -6.25 -7.25
C THR A 67 -28.73 -7.01 -5.95
N ASP A 68 -28.42 -8.32 -5.89
CA ASP A 68 -28.68 -9.10 -4.69
C ASP A 68 -27.72 -8.71 -3.57
N THR A 69 -28.23 -8.72 -2.34
CA THR A 69 -27.44 -8.66 -1.11
C THR A 69 -27.30 -10.06 -0.52
N PHE A 70 -26.47 -10.23 0.50
CA PHE A 70 -26.36 -11.50 1.22
C PHE A 70 -27.74 -11.96 1.79
N GLY A 71 -28.58 -11.00 2.20
CA GLY A 71 -29.91 -11.30 2.75
C GLY A 71 -30.93 -11.72 1.69
N THR A 72 -30.87 -11.18 0.48
CA THR A 72 -31.86 -11.42 -0.60
C THR A 72 -31.47 -12.55 -1.55
N ALA A 73 -30.19 -12.93 -1.58
CA ALA A 73 -29.69 -13.99 -2.44
C ALA A 73 -30.22 -15.37 -2.02
N ASN A 74 -30.33 -16.28 -2.98
CA ASN A 74 -30.60 -17.70 -2.72
C ASN A 74 -29.37 -18.38 -2.03
N ASN A 75 -29.53 -19.63 -1.58
CA ASN A 75 -28.47 -20.32 -0.84
C ASN A 75 -27.14 -20.40 -1.61
N SER A 76 -27.18 -20.71 -2.92
CA SER A 76 -25.98 -20.72 -3.77
C SER A 76 -25.37 -19.31 -3.88
N GLY A 77 -26.21 -18.28 -4.03
CA GLY A 77 -25.78 -16.88 -4.08
C GLY A 77 -25.14 -16.41 -2.77
N LYS A 78 -25.67 -16.83 -1.62
CA LYS A 78 -25.06 -16.54 -0.31
C LYS A 78 -23.65 -17.12 -0.19
N VAL A 79 -23.42 -18.34 -0.73
CA VAL A 79 -22.06 -18.94 -0.76
C VAL A 79 -21.11 -18.10 -1.61
N VAL A 80 -21.55 -17.67 -2.80
CA VAL A 80 -20.73 -16.82 -3.68
C VAL A 80 -20.44 -15.47 -3.03
N ILE A 81 -21.45 -14.79 -2.51
CA ILE A 81 -21.28 -13.50 -1.82
C ILE A 81 -20.36 -13.66 -0.61
N GLY A 82 -20.56 -14.69 0.20
CA GLY A 82 -19.70 -15.00 1.34
C GLY A 82 -18.25 -15.25 0.95
N PHE A 83 -18.01 -15.96 -0.14
CA PHE A 83 -16.67 -16.17 -0.68
C PHE A 83 -16.01 -14.84 -1.10
N PHE A 84 -16.76 -13.95 -1.77
CA PHE A 84 -16.25 -12.61 -2.13
C PHE A 84 -15.90 -11.78 -0.90
N ILE A 85 -16.74 -11.79 0.14
CA ILE A 85 -16.46 -11.09 1.42
C ILE A 85 -15.19 -11.64 2.06
N LEU A 86 -15.04 -12.96 2.15
CA LEU A 86 -13.85 -13.59 2.73
C LEU A 86 -12.58 -13.25 1.94
N LEU A 87 -12.66 -13.27 0.62
CA LEU A 87 -11.52 -12.93 -0.25
C LEU A 87 -11.12 -11.46 -0.08
N MET A 88 -12.10 -10.54 0.01
CA MET A 88 -11.84 -9.14 0.31
C MET A 88 -11.15 -8.94 1.66
N CYS A 89 -11.65 -9.61 2.70
CA CYS A 89 -11.05 -9.58 4.04
C CYS A 89 -9.61 -10.11 4.02
N ALA A 90 -9.37 -11.21 3.31
CA ALA A 90 -8.04 -11.81 3.18
C ALA A 90 -7.07 -10.87 2.44
N CYS A 91 -7.49 -10.27 1.33
CA CYS A 91 -6.67 -9.30 0.58
C CYS A 91 -6.31 -8.08 1.44
N MET A 92 -7.30 -7.52 2.14
CA MET A 92 -7.11 -6.34 2.98
C MET A 92 -6.21 -6.65 4.19
N TRP A 93 -6.47 -7.76 4.86
CA TRP A 93 -5.65 -8.22 5.97
C TRP A 93 -4.21 -8.47 5.54
N TYR A 94 -4.00 -9.19 4.45
CA TYR A 94 -2.67 -9.50 3.93
C TYR A 94 -1.90 -8.24 3.54
N MET A 95 -2.56 -7.30 2.85
CA MET A 95 -1.96 -6.02 2.47
C MET A 95 -1.48 -5.25 3.70
N GLN A 96 -2.35 -5.11 4.70
CA GLN A 96 -2.05 -4.37 5.93
C GLN A 96 -0.97 -5.05 6.75
N PHE A 97 -1.06 -6.37 6.89
CA PHE A 97 -0.07 -7.18 7.59
C PHE A 97 1.32 -7.10 6.93
N ASN A 98 1.36 -7.22 5.60
CA ASN A 98 2.60 -7.11 4.85
C ASN A 98 3.23 -5.71 4.96
N ASN A 99 2.43 -4.65 4.85
CA ASN A 99 2.89 -3.27 5.05
C ASN A 99 3.46 -3.06 6.46
N MET A 100 2.77 -3.54 7.48
CA MET A 100 3.20 -3.40 8.87
C MET A 100 4.50 -4.17 9.15
N ARG A 101 4.64 -5.39 8.61
CA ARG A 101 5.84 -6.22 8.85
C ARG A 101 7.05 -5.83 8.03
N LYS A 102 6.84 -5.41 6.79
CA LYS A 102 7.94 -5.19 5.83
C LYS A 102 8.24 -3.73 5.59
N ASN A 103 7.22 -2.86 5.57
CA ASN A 103 7.39 -1.48 5.13
C ASN A 103 7.36 -0.46 6.27
N LEU A 104 7.11 -0.88 7.51
CA LEU A 104 7.16 0.01 8.67
C LEU A 104 8.62 0.15 9.15
N PRO A 105 9.13 1.39 9.32
CA PRO A 105 10.46 1.62 9.92
C PRO A 105 10.56 1.05 11.32
N LYS A 106 11.70 0.48 11.67
CA LYS A 106 11.95 -0.11 13.01
C LYS A 106 11.69 0.90 14.15
N ALA A 107 12.04 2.18 13.95
CA ALA A 107 11.78 3.25 14.90
C ALA A 107 10.28 3.51 15.14
N SER A 108 9.42 3.20 14.15
CA SER A 108 7.97 3.40 14.23
C SER A 108 7.22 2.16 14.78
N MET A 109 7.93 1.08 15.09
CA MET A 109 7.33 -0.14 15.66
C MET A 109 7.04 -0.03 17.17
N GLN A 110 7.08 1.17 17.72
CA GLN A 110 6.82 1.45 19.13
C GLN A 110 5.82 2.60 19.26
N GLY A 111 5.09 2.63 20.37
CA GLY A 111 4.17 3.72 20.70
C GLY A 111 2.72 3.51 20.24
N SER A 112 1.92 4.57 20.38
CA SER A 112 0.47 4.55 20.11
C SER A 112 0.14 4.34 18.64
N THR A 113 0.93 4.90 17.74
CA THR A 113 0.75 4.75 16.27
C THR A 113 0.85 3.30 15.83
N TYR A 114 1.81 2.54 16.35
CA TYR A 114 1.95 1.13 16.06
C TYR A 114 0.74 0.31 16.55
N LYS A 115 0.30 0.57 17.79
CA LYS A 115 -0.89 -0.08 18.36
C LYS A 115 -2.14 0.22 17.54
N MET A 116 -2.29 1.47 17.08
CA MET A 116 -3.39 1.87 16.20
C MET A 116 -3.35 1.14 14.86
N GLN A 117 -2.19 1.04 14.21
CA GLN A 117 -2.04 0.28 12.96
C GLN A 117 -2.33 -1.21 13.16
N GLN A 118 -1.90 -1.78 14.28
CA GLN A 118 -2.22 -3.16 14.63
C GLN A 118 -3.73 -3.36 14.84
N ALA A 119 -4.39 -2.45 15.54
CA ALA A 119 -5.84 -2.47 15.70
C ALA A 119 -6.58 -2.36 14.37
N MET A 120 -6.10 -1.51 13.45
CA MET A 120 -6.67 -1.37 12.10
C MET A 120 -6.48 -2.64 11.26
N THR A 121 -5.37 -3.37 11.42
CA THR A 121 -5.12 -4.62 10.71
C THR A 121 -6.20 -5.67 10.99
N TRP A 122 -6.74 -5.69 12.18
CA TRP A 122 -7.83 -6.59 12.58
C TRP A 122 -9.23 -5.97 12.47
N GLY A 123 -9.32 -4.65 12.71
CA GLY A 123 -10.59 -3.92 12.68
C GLY A 123 -11.19 -3.80 11.28
N PHE A 124 -10.38 -3.53 10.26
CA PHE A 124 -10.88 -3.39 8.90
C PHE A 124 -11.53 -4.64 8.33
N PRO A 125 -10.96 -5.86 8.45
CA PRO A 125 -11.65 -7.07 8.00
C PRO A 125 -13.02 -7.26 8.65
N ILE A 126 -13.15 -6.97 9.95
CA ILE A 126 -14.43 -7.06 10.67
C ILE A 126 -15.45 -6.08 10.05
N MET A 127 -15.05 -4.84 9.82
CA MET A 127 -15.90 -3.83 9.19
C MET A 127 -16.32 -4.26 7.77
N TYR A 128 -15.44 -4.91 7.00
CA TYR A 128 -15.75 -5.44 5.67
C TYR A 128 -16.78 -6.57 5.71
N ILE A 129 -16.78 -7.43 6.73
CA ILE A 129 -17.81 -8.47 6.90
C ILE A 129 -19.18 -7.82 7.05
N PHE A 130 -19.31 -6.84 7.96
CA PHE A 130 -20.60 -6.17 8.18
C PHE A 130 -21.09 -5.43 6.93
N SER A 131 -20.23 -4.65 6.28
CA SER A 131 -20.59 -3.92 5.07
C SER A 131 -20.89 -4.86 3.91
N GLY A 132 -20.13 -5.97 3.77
CA GLY A 132 -20.35 -6.95 2.72
C GLY A 132 -21.70 -7.66 2.78
N ILE A 133 -22.27 -7.82 3.96
CA ILE A 133 -23.62 -8.40 4.14
C ILE A 133 -24.72 -7.42 3.69
N MET A 134 -24.48 -6.12 3.87
CA MET A 134 -25.49 -5.08 3.62
C MET A 134 -25.53 -4.59 2.18
N PHE A 135 -24.39 -4.64 1.48
CA PHE A 135 -24.28 -4.01 0.17
C PHE A 135 -24.66 -4.95 -0.99
N PRO A 136 -25.20 -4.39 -2.11
CA PRO A 136 -25.44 -5.14 -3.34
C PRO A 136 -24.16 -5.81 -3.87
N PHE A 137 -24.32 -6.97 -4.50
CA PHE A 137 -23.19 -7.77 -5.01
C PHE A 137 -22.31 -6.99 -6.00
N ALA A 138 -22.89 -6.09 -6.81
CA ALA A 138 -22.13 -5.20 -7.69
C ALA A 138 -21.07 -4.38 -6.93
N VAL A 139 -21.40 -3.89 -5.72
CA VAL A 139 -20.48 -3.12 -4.88
C VAL A 139 -19.35 -4.01 -4.38
N LEU A 140 -19.64 -5.26 -4.03
CA LEU A 140 -18.63 -6.23 -3.58
C LEU A 140 -17.66 -6.60 -4.71
N VAL A 141 -18.15 -6.78 -5.94
CA VAL A 141 -17.31 -7.01 -7.13
C VAL A 141 -16.37 -5.82 -7.35
N TYR A 142 -16.89 -4.60 -7.30
CA TYR A 142 -16.06 -3.40 -7.40
C TYR A 142 -15.01 -3.35 -6.27
N TRP A 143 -15.41 -3.58 -5.03
CA TRP A 143 -14.48 -3.54 -3.89
C TRP A 143 -13.41 -4.62 -3.97
N LEU A 144 -13.76 -5.84 -4.36
CA LEU A 144 -12.79 -6.91 -4.55
C LEU A 144 -11.76 -6.55 -5.61
N THR A 145 -12.22 -6.02 -6.76
CA THR A 145 -11.33 -5.56 -7.84
C THR A 145 -10.42 -4.45 -7.35
N ASN A 146 -10.97 -3.45 -6.65
CA ASN A 146 -10.20 -2.35 -6.08
C ASN A 146 -9.18 -2.86 -5.05
N ASN A 147 -9.55 -3.78 -4.17
CA ASN A 147 -8.63 -4.39 -3.20
C ASN A 147 -7.52 -5.19 -3.88
N ALA A 148 -7.82 -5.93 -4.94
CA ALA A 148 -6.82 -6.67 -5.72
C ALA A 148 -5.81 -5.71 -6.39
N CYS A 149 -6.29 -4.63 -7.00
CA CYS A 149 -5.44 -3.59 -7.58
C CYS A 149 -4.57 -2.90 -6.50
N ASN A 150 -5.15 -2.57 -5.35
CA ASN A 150 -4.43 -1.95 -4.24
C ASN A 150 -3.39 -2.91 -3.64
N LEU A 151 -3.70 -4.20 -3.53
CA LEU A 151 -2.74 -5.22 -3.10
C LEU A 151 -1.57 -5.32 -4.08
N ALA A 152 -1.82 -5.42 -5.38
CA ALA A 152 -0.77 -5.46 -6.40
C ALA A 152 0.11 -4.21 -6.34
N ARG A 153 -0.51 -3.01 -6.25
CA ARG A 153 0.21 -1.75 -6.09
C ARG A 153 1.04 -1.72 -4.80
N SER A 154 0.50 -2.17 -3.68
CA SER A 154 1.19 -2.18 -2.39
C SER A 154 2.40 -3.12 -2.42
N LEU A 155 2.26 -4.31 -2.99
CA LEU A 155 3.37 -5.26 -3.16
C LEU A 155 4.48 -4.69 -4.06
N PHE A 156 4.09 -4.07 -5.19
CA PHE A 156 5.03 -3.39 -6.07
C PHE A 156 5.76 -2.25 -5.36
N GLN A 157 5.03 -1.41 -4.61
CA GLN A 157 5.60 -0.30 -3.85
C GLN A 157 6.62 -0.78 -2.80
N VAL A 158 6.26 -1.78 -2.00
CA VAL A 158 7.14 -2.37 -0.98
C VAL A 158 8.38 -3.00 -1.62
N TYR A 159 8.24 -3.61 -2.80
CA TYR A 159 9.35 -4.22 -3.53
C TYR A 159 10.30 -3.19 -4.16
N LYS A 160 9.75 -2.16 -4.83
CA LYS A 160 10.54 -1.20 -5.64
C LYS A 160 10.92 0.06 -4.86
N PHE A 161 10.01 0.55 -4.00
CA PHE A 161 10.13 1.82 -3.27
C PHE A 161 9.80 1.62 -1.78
N PRO A 162 10.56 0.78 -1.06
CA PRO A 162 10.32 0.57 0.36
C PRO A 162 10.61 1.82 1.17
N THR A 163 9.94 1.93 2.32
CA THR A 163 10.18 3.03 3.26
C THR A 163 11.58 2.92 3.87
N PRO A 164 12.39 4.01 3.90
CA PRO A 164 13.71 4.01 4.52
C PRO A 164 13.68 3.50 5.98
N GLY A 165 14.67 2.71 6.38
CA GLY A 165 14.76 2.12 7.72
C GLY A 165 13.76 0.99 7.98
N SER A 166 13.06 0.51 6.96
CA SER A 166 12.20 -0.66 7.03
C SER A 166 12.96 -1.93 6.62
N ARG A 167 12.43 -3.10 7.01
CA ARG A 167 12.96 -4.40 6.59
C ARG A 167 12.99 -4.56 5.06
N ALA A 168 11.97 -4.05 4.37
CA ALA A 168 11.92 -4.10 2.91
C ALA A 168 13.03 -3.25 2.25
N ALA A 169 13.45 -2.14 2.90
CA ALA A 169 14.58 -1.35 2.42
C ALA A 169 15.90 -2.12 2.55
N GLU A 170 16.13 -2.79 3.68
CA GLU A 170 17.30 -3.66 3.88
C GLU A 170 17.32 -4.81 2.86
N GLU A 171 16.17 -5.47 2.65
CA GLU A 171 16.04 -6.54 1.65
C GLU A 171 16.28 -6.02 0.22
N LYS A 172 15.87 -4.78 -0.08
CA LYS A 172 16.13 -4.13 -1.38
C LYS A 172 17.61 -3.84 -1.56
N GLU A 173 18.28 -3.27 -0.57
CA GLU A 173 19.70 -2.95 -0.61
C GLU A 173 20.53 -4.22 -0.90
N ILE A 174 20.24 -5.32 -0.20
CA ILE A 174 20.90 -6.61 -0.45
C ILE A 174 20.66 -7.12 -1.88
N ARG A 175 19.43 -6.96 -2.41
CA ARG A 175 19.13 -7.37 -3.79
C ARG A 175 19.88 -6.51 -4.81
N ASP A 176 19.85 -5.19 -4.63
CA ASP A 176 20.48 -4.24 -5.54
C ASP A 176 22.00 -4.46 -5.56
N HIS A 177 22.61 -4.66 -4.39
CA HIS A 177 24.02 -4.99 -4.23
C HIS A 177 24.41 -6.31 -4.93
N ARG A 178 23.58 -7.35 -4.73
CA ARG A 178 23.79 -8.64 -5.43
C ARG A 178 23.66 -8.52 -6.95
N GLN A 179 22.68 -7.74 -7.42
CA GLN A 179 22.50 -7.51 -8.85
C GLN A 179 23.66 -6.73 -9.46
N GLU A 180 24.16 -5.72 -8.75
CA GLU A 180 25.31 -4.94 -9.22
C GLU A 180 26.58 -5.80 -9.25
N ASN A 181 26.87 -6.60 -8.23
CA ASN A 181 28.00 -7.52 -8.25
C ASN A 181 27.89 -8.55 -9.39
N ALA A 182 26.68 -9.07 -9.65
CA ALA A 182 26.47 -9.97 -10.79
C ALA A 182 26.66 -9.27 -12.15
N ARG A 183 26.29 -8.01 -12.25
CA ARG A 183 26.50 -7.18 -13.45
C ARG A 183 27.98 -6.90 -13.66
N ARG A 184 28.72 -6.51 -12.59
CA ARG A 184 30.16 -6.27 -12.60
C ARG A 184 30.94 -7.53 -12.98
N ALA A 185 30.58 -8.69 -12.42
CA ALA A 185 31.19 -9.97 -12.76
C ALA A 185 31.04 -10.31 -14.26
N LYS A 186 29.86 -10.05 -14.88
CA LYS A 186 29.64 -10.22 -16.30
C LYS A 186 30.48 -9.25 -17.16
N ALA A 187 30.79 -8.09 -16.63
CA ALA A 187 31.63 -7.07 -17.28
C ALA A 187 33.13 -7.28 -17.01
N GLY A 188 33.53 -8.32 -16.27
CA GLY A 188 34.93 -8.57 -15.88
C GLY A 188 35.49 -7.53 -14.90
N GLN A 189 34.62 -6.85 -14.15
CA GLN A 189 34.98 -5.85 -13.14
C GLN A 189 35.01 -6.49 -11.75
N LEU A 190 35.78 -5.89 -10.85
CA LEU A 190 35.83 -6.29 -9.43
C LEU A 190 34.45 -6.12 -8.78
N SER A 191 34.14 -6.96 -7.80
CA SER A 191 32.99 -6.75 -6.94
C SER A 191 33.09 -5.45 -6.16
N ILE A 192 31.99 -4.95 -5.61
CA ILE A 192 31.98 -3.71 -4.81
C ILE A 192 32.92 -3.86 -3.60
N GLU A 193 32.87 -5.03 -2.96
CA GLU A 193 33.71 -5.31 -1.78
C GLU A 193 35.21 -5.38 -2.12
N GLU A 194 35.56 -5.96 -3.26
CA GLU A 194 36.95 -6.04 -3.73
C GLU A 194 37.49 -4.64 -4.09
N GLU A 195 36.68 -3.83 -4.75
CA GLU A 195 37.02 -2.45 -5.09
C GLU A 195 37.22 -1.59 -3.84
N GLU A 196 36.34 -1.70 -2.84
CA GLU A 196 36.48 -1.02 -1.56
C GLU A 196 37.74 -1.47 -0.80
N LEU A 197 38.04 -2.76 -0.82
CA LEU A 197 39.24 -3.31 -0.20
C LEU A 197 40.52 -2.79 -0.89
N GLU A 198 40.51 -2.72 -2.22
CA GLU A 198 41.65 -2.15 -2.95
C GLU A 198 41.84 -0.66 -2.64
N LYS A 199 40.74 0.13 -2.63
CA LYS A 199 40.79 1.55 -2.23
C LYS A 199 41.34 1.73 -0.81
N ALA A 200 40.85 0.91 0.13
CA ALA A 200 41.36 0.95 1.51
C ALA A 200 42.83 0.59 1.61
N ARG A 201 43.32 -0.38 0.82
CA ARG A 201 44.74 -0.74 0.75
C ARG A 201 45.58 0.38 0.17
N GLN A 202 45.13 1.04 -0.91
CA GLN A 202 45.80 2.16 -1.52
C GLN A 202 45.87 3.37 -0.56
N GLU A 203 44.77 3.68 0.12
CA GLU A 203 44.73 4.74 1.13
C GLU A 203 45.67 4.45 2.31
N ALA A 204 45.73 3.21 2.75
CA ALA A 204 46.66 2.79 3.81
C ALA A 204 48.12 2.90 3.37
N ALA A 205 48.46 2.53 2.13
CA ALA A 205 49.82 2.67 1.58
C ALA A 205 50.23 4.15 1.49
N VAL A 206 49.36 5.01 0.95
CA VAL A 206 49.58 6.46 0.88
C VAL A 206 49.76 7.07 2.28
N ARG A 207 49.00 6.57 3.26
CA ARG A 207 49.12 7.03 4.66
C ARG A 207 50.46 6.61 5.32
N LEU A 208 50.97 5.44 4.97
CA LEU A 208 52.30 4.98 5.41
C LEU A 208 53.42 5.80 4.78
N GLU A 209 53.33 6.09 3.45
CA GLU A 209 54.31 6.90 2.74
C GLU A 209 54.38 8.36 3.24
N ARG A 210 53.22 8.97 3.54
CA ARG A 210 53.16 10.35 4.05
C ARG A 210 53.67 10.51 5.47
N GLY A 211 53.95 9.42 6.18
CA GLY A 211 54.36 9.44 7.59
C GLY A 211 53.25 9.98 8.51
N TYR A 212 53.36 9.73 9.80
CA TYR A 212 52.39 10.18 10.80
C TYR A 212 52.59 11.71 11.06
N GLN A 213 52.02 12.57 10.21
CA GLN A 213 51.94 14.01 10.52
C GLN A 213 50.96 14.20 11.69
N ARG A 214 51.52 14.38 12.89
CA ARG A 214 50.73 14.80 14.06
C ARG A 214 49.94 16.07 13.70
N LYS A 215 48.62 16.04 13.75
CA LYS A 215 47.82 17.26 13.67
C LYS A 215 48.31 18.19 14.78
N GLN A 216 48.96 19.31 14.39
CA GLN A 216 49.35 20.31 15.37
C GLN A 216 48.10 20.83 16.06
N PRO A 217 48.07 20.94 17.41
CA PRO A 217 46.94 21.51 18.11
C PRO A 217 46.76 22.94 17.64
N GLN A 218 45.57 23.28 17.15
CA GLN A 218 45.21 24.65 16.78
C GLN A 218 45.39 25.54 18.02
N ARG A 219 46.28 26.57 17.92
CA ARG A 219 46.49 27.57 18.94
C ARG A 219 45.14 28.23 19.25
N LYS A 220 44.61 28.05 20.44
CA LYS A 220 43.45 28.83 20.90
C LYS A 220 43.83 30.34 20.81
N ASN A 221 43.09 31.09 19.98
CA ASN A 221 43.25 32.54 19.91
C ASN A 221 43.13 33.15 21.31
N ARG A 222 44.24 33.61 21.85
CA ARG A 222 44.28 34.39 23.07
C ARG A 222 43.55 35.69 22.77
N LYS A 223 42.35 35.89 23.32
CA LYS A 223 41.70 37.20 23.30
C LYS A 223 42.64 38.18 23.97
N LYS A 224 43.13 39.18 23.21
CA LYS A 224 43.81 40.36 23.78
C LYS A 224 42.81 41.05 24.68
N LYS A 225 43.23 41.28 25.91
CA LYS A 225 42.55 42.23 26.86
C LYS A 225 42.74 43.64 26.32
#